data_a98ef43a729f2862dd22d9386f3ef0cb
#
_entry.id   a98ef43a729f2862dd22d9386f3ef0cb
#
_cell.length_a   1.000
_cell.length_b   1.000
_cell.length_c   1.000
_cell.angle_alpha   90.00
_cell.angle_beta   90.00
_cell.angle_gamma   90.00
#
_symmetry.space_group_name_H-M   'P 1'
#
loop_
_entity.id
_entity.type
_entity.pdbx_description
1 polymer ?
#
loop_
_entity_poly.entity_id
_entity_poly.type
_entity_poly.pdbx_seq_one_letter_code
_entity_poly.pdbx_strand_id
1 'polypeptide(L)'
;MDVVQQDRCRSSLNRKARRKSKMKILKKLKPEERGLTRTLWEQVFTEDTKEFLDYYYTEKTKNNEIYVIETDHDIRAMMQLNPYVIQMGKKAVESRYIVAVATEPLYRHRGYMAELLSKTARDLYQQKMPFFFLMPASEKIYYPHNYRFIYAADVWSA
;
A
#
# COMPACT_ATOMS: atom_id res chain seq x y z
N MET A 1 53.12 12.22 17.68
CA MET A 1 52.36 12.63 16.48
C MET A 1 51.97 11.34 15.76
N ASP A 2 50.71 10.90 15.81
CA ASP A 2 50.12 9.90 14.87
C ASP A 2 48.92 9.13 15.44
N VAL A 3 48.10 9.82 16.28
CA VAL A 3 46.84 9.20 16.74
C VAL A 3 45.60 9.79 16.00
N VAL A 4 45.78 10.90 15.28
CA VAL A 4 44.64 11.60 14.62
C VAL A 4 44.32 11.07 13.21
N GLN A 5 45.22 10.27 12.60
CA GLN A 5 45.04 9.78 11.21
C GLN A 5 44.27 8.46 11.12
N GLN A 6 44.21 7.66 12.19
CA GLN A 6 43.52 6.39 12.19
C GLN A 6 41.98 6.51 12.35
N ASP A 7 41.47 7.56 13.01
CA ASP A 7 40.04 7.73 13.22
C ASP A 7 39.29 8.26 11.98
N ARG A 8 39.98 8.96 11.09
CA ARG A 8 39.36 9.41 9.80
C ARG A 8 39.13 8.28 8.79
N CYS A 9 39.97 7.26 8.83
CA CYS A 9 39.87 6.12 7.94
C CYS A 9 38.76 5.15 8.36
N ARG A 10 38.53 4.95 9.67
CA ARG A 10 37.43 4.12 10.19
C ARG A 10 36.06 4.76 9.96
N SER A 11 35.94 6.08 10.04
CA SER A 11 34.67 6.78 9.82
C SER A 11 34.26 6.79 8.35
N SER A 12 35.18 6.77 7.39
CA SER A 12 34.92 6.72 5.97
C SER A 12 34.53 5.30 5.49
N LEU A 13 35.13 4.27 6.07
CA LEU A 13 34.78 2.87 5.79
C LEU A 13 33.40 2.51 6.34
N ASN A 14 32.99 3.03 7.49
CA ASN A 14 31.69 2.81 8.08
C ASN A 14 30.58 3.58 7.36
N ARG A 15 30.88 4.70 6.68
CA ARG A 15 29.94 5.39 5.80
C ARG A 15 29.76 4.70 4.44
N LYS A 16 30.79 4.04 3.91
CA LYS A 16 30.70 3.25 2.66
C LYS A 16 29.97 1.92 2.85
N ALA A 17 30.08 1.28 4.01
CA ALA A 17 29.33 0.06 4.33
C ALA A 17 27.82 0.32 4.51
N ARG A 18 27.38 1.56 4.80
CA ARG A 18 25.96 1.95 4.92
C ARG A 18 25.25 2.25 3.60
N ARG A 19 25.94 2.20 2.47
CA ARG A 19 25.36 2.34 1.13
C ARG A 19 25.22 1.01 0.40
N LYS A 20 24.85 -0.08 1.07
CA LYS A 20 24.15 -1.16 0.35
C LYS A 20 22.84 -0.57 -0.13
N SER A 21 22.73 -0.37 -1.43
CA SER A 21 21.47 0.04 -2.07
C SER A 21 20.38 -0.88 -1.55
N LYS A 22 19.48 -0.33 -0.74
CA LYS A 22 18.31 -1.07 -0.26
C LYS A 22 17.51 -1.44 -1.49
N MET A 23 17.42 -2.72 -1.79
CA MET A 23 16.68 -3.19 -2.95
C MET A 23 15.20 -2.95 -2.69
N LYS A 24 14.62 -1.99 -3.42
CA LYS A 24 13.20 -1.69 -3.38
C LYS A 24 12.51 -2.35 -4.57
N ILE A 25 11.49 -3.14 -4.29
CA ILE A 25 10.71 -3.85 -5.30
C ILE A 25 9.23 -3.49 -5.11
N LEU A 26 8.60 -2.99 -6.18
CA LEU A 26 7.15 -2.83 -6.25
C LEU A 26 6.58 -3.99 -7.07
N LYS A 27 5.73 -4.79 -6.46
CA LYS A 27 5.12 -5.96 -7.10
C LYS A 27 3.66 -6.15 -6.70
N LYS A 28 2.93 -6.90 -7.52
CA LYS A 28 1.65 -7.51 -7.17
C LYS A 28 1.92 -8.90 -6.59
N LEU A 29 1.34 -9.19 -5.43
CA LEU A 29 1.51 -10.48 -4.76
C LEU A 29 0.75 -11.59 -5.48
N LYS A 30 1.33 -12.77 -5.46
CA LYS A 30 0.64 -13.99 -5.84
C LYS A 30 -0.38 -14.39 -4.76
N PRO A 31 -1.37 -15.24 -5.10
CA PRO A 31 -2.38 -15.66 -4.13
C PRO A 31 -1.83 -16.22 -2.82
N GLU A 32 -0.78 -17.04 -2.90
CA GLU A 32 -0.12 -17.66 -1.75
C GLU A 32 0.68 -16.68 -0.87
N GLU A 33 1.05 -15.52 -1.41
CA GLU A 33 1.82 -14.50 -0.70
C GLU A 33 0.94 -13.47 0.05
N ARG A 34 -0.37 -13.45 -0.21
CA ARG A 34 -1.28 -12.40 0.28
C ARG A 34 -1.28 -12.27 1.80
N GLY A 35 -1.18 -13.40 2.51
CA GLY A 35 -1.09 -13.44 3.97
C GLY A 35 0.09 -12.67 4.55
N LEU A 36 1.16 -12.45 3.80
CA LEU A 36 2.35 -11.73 4.25
C LEU A 36 2.07 -10.26 4.60
N THR A 37 0.98 -9.69 4.10
CA THR A 37 0.61 -8.29 4.37
C THR A 37 -0.09 -8.09 5.71
N ARG A 38 -0.50 -9.17 6.38
CA ARG A 38 -1.26 -9.12 7.64
C ARG A 38 -0.51 -8.37 8.74
N THR A 39 0.77 -8.65 8.91
CA THR A 39 1.59 -7.99 9.93
C THR A 39 1.63 -6.47 9.77
N LEU A 40 1.75 -5.98 8.52
CA LEU A 40 1.71 -4.55 8.26
C LEU A 40 0.31 -3.96 8.53
N TRP A 41 -0.75 -4.72 8.24
CA TRP A 41 -2.12 -4.30 8.56
C TRP A 41 -2.29 -4.11 10.06
N GLU A 42 -1.98 -5.13 10.85
CA GLU A 42 -2.08 -5.11 12.33
C GLU A 42 -1.26 -3.95 12.95
N GLN A 43 -0.12 -3.64 12.35
CA GLN A 43 0.75 -2.55 12.82
C GLN A 43 0.17 -1.15 12.53
N VAL A 44 -0.55 -0.98 11.42
CA VAL A 44 -1.03 0.34 10.96
C VAL A 44 -2.47 0.62 11.36
N PHE A 45 -3.33 -0.40 11.33
CA PHE A 45 -4.76 -0.30 11.64
C PHE A 45 -5.05 -1.03 12.95
N THR A 46 -4.65 -0.41 14.05
CA THR A 46 -4.70 -1.01 15.40
C THR A 46 -6.12 -1.14 15.97
N GLU A 47 -7.09 -0.47 15.36
CA GLU A 47 -8.51 -0.55 15.71
C GLU A 47 -9.21 -1.80 15.15
N ASP A 48 -8.64 -2.44 14.12
CA ASP A 48 -9.20 -3.63 13.53
C ASP A 48 -8.97 -4.86 14.44
N THR A 49 -10.04 -5.60 14.72
CA THR A 49 -9.96 -6.75 15.63
C THR A 49 -9.29 -7.95 14.95
N LYS A 50 -8.77 -8.86 15.78
CA LYS A 50 -8.17 -10.11 15.29
C LYS A 50 -9.19 -10.94 14.50
N GLU A 51 -10.43 -11.01 14.98
CA GLU A 51 -11.53 -11.77 14.36
C GLU A 51 -11.86 -11.20 12.98
N PHE A 52 -11.89 -9.86 12.84
CA PHE A 52 -12.07 -9.21 11.55
C PHE A 52 -10.94 -9.57 10.59
N LEU A 53 -9.68 -9.53 11.03
CA LEU A 53 -8.53 -9.87 10.20
C LEU A 53 -8.51 -11.36 9.84
N ASP A 54 -8.87 -12.24 10.76
CA ASP A 54 -8.99 -13.68 10.48
C ASP A 54 -10.01 -13.93 9.37
N TYR A 55 -11.20 -13.29 9.45
CA TYR A 55 -12.19 -13.35 8.39
C TYR A 55 -11.68 -12.74 7.08
N TYR A 56 -11.08 -11.56 7.14
CA TYR A 56 -10.63 -10.85 5.94
C TYR A 56 -9.57 -11.65 5.18
N TYR A 57 -8.55 -12.13 5.88
CA TYR A 57 -7.47 -12.89 5.26
C TYR A 57 -7.87 -14.32 4.85
N THR A 58 -8.93 -14.87 5.43
CA THR A 58 -9.48 -16.18 5.03
C THR A 58 -10.42 -16.06 3.84
N GLU A 59 -11.29 -15.04 3.81
CA GLU A 59 -12.37 -14.94 2.83
C GLU A 59 -12.14 -13.86 1.77
N LYS A 60 -11.83 -12.63 2.17
CA LYS A 60 -11.73 -11.51 1.23
C LYS A 60 -10.48 -11.55 0.36
N THR A 61 -9.38 -12.06 0.88
CA THR A 61 -8.14 -12.16 0.11
C THR A 61 -8.18 -13.23 -0.97
N LYS A 62 -9.18 -14.11 -1.00
CA LYS A 62 -9.31 -15.12 -2.07
C LYS A 62 -9.37 -14.52 -3.47
N ASN A 63 -10.02 -13.36 -3.62
CA ASN A 63 -10.31 -12.74 -4.90
C ASN A 63 -9.73 -11.33 -5.07
N ASN A 64 -9.06 -10.79 -4.05
CA ASN A 64 -8.48 -9.45 -4.15
C ASN A 64 -7.11 -9.45 -4.83
N GLU A 65 -6.66 -8.26 -5.20
CA GLU A 65 -5.32 -8.01 -5.71
C GLU A 65 -4.55 -7.19 -4.68
N ILE A 66 -3.32 -7.59 -4.37
CA ILE A 66 -2.51 -6.89 -3.38
C ILE A 66 -1.22 -6.43 -4.03
N TYR A 67 -0.97 -5.12 -3.96
CA TYR A 67 0.26 -4.49 -4.39
C TYR A 67 1.10 -4.11 -3.17
N VAL A 68 2.39 -4.37 -3.24
CA VAL A 68 3.32 -4.09 -2.15
C VAL A 68 4.59 -3.42 -2.64
N ILE A 69 5.23 -2.68 -1.73
CA ILE A 69 6.63 -2.28 -1.86
C ILE A 69 7.42 -3.03 -0.78
N GLU A 70 8.33 -3.85 -1.25
CA GLU A 70 9.32 -4.52 -0.41
C GLU A 70 10.61 -3.71 -0.36
N THR A 71 11.24 -3.66 0.80
CA THR A 71 12.60 -3.15 0.97
C THR A 71 13.34 -4.10 1.91
N ASP A 72 14.47 -4.63 1.43
CA ASP A 72 15.28 -5.58 2.18
C ASP A 72 14.47 -6.85 2.59
N HIS A 73 13.65 -7.36 1.67
CA HIS A 73 12.78 -8.56 1.82
C HIS A 73 11.58 -8.40 2.77
N ASP A 74 11.34 -7.20 3.31
CA ASP A 74 10.17 -6.92 4.14
C ASP A 74 9.17 -6.03 3.40
N ILE A 75 7.87 -6.28 3.60
CA ILE A 75 6.80 -5.44 3.08
C ILE A 75 6.72 -4.17 3.91
N ARG A 76 7.01 -3.02 3.27
CA ARG A 76 7.02 -1.69 3.89
C ARG A 76 5.82 -0.83 3.51
N ALA A 77 5.17 -1.15 2.42
CA ALA A 77 3.91 -0.53 2.05
C ALA A 77 3.03 -1.52 1.31
N MET A 78 1.73 -1.37 1.45
CA MET A 78 0.73 -2.20 0.77
C MET A 78 -0.48 -1.39 0.34
N MET A 79 -1.20 -1.93 -0.62
CA MET A 79 -2.51 -1.49 -1.04
C MET A 79 -3.29 -2.71 -1.56
N GLN A 80 -4.55 -2.85 -1.15
CA GLN A 80 -5.39 -3.95 -1.56
C GLN A 80 -6.54 -3.47 -2.43
N LEU A 81 -6.92 -4.27 -3.40
CA LEU A 81 -8.01 -4.01 -4.34
C LEU A 81 -9.04 -5.12 -4.24
N ASN A 82 -10.19 -4.81 -3.71
CA ASN A 82 -11.30 -5.75 -3.67
C ASN A 82 -12.13 -5.62 -4.95
N PRO A 83 -12.48 -6.73 -5.61
CA PRO A 83 -13.38 -6.70 -6.76
C PRO A 83 -14.77 -6.26 -6.33
N TYR A 84 -15.37 -5.38 -7.12
CA TYR A 84 -16.74 -4.90 -6.95
C TYR A 84 -17.46 -4.87 -8.28
N VAL A 85 -18.76 -5.11 -8.23
CA VAL A 85 -19.66 -4.86 -9.35
C VAL A 85 -20.62 -3.75 -8.93
N ILE A 86 -20.60 -2.65 -9.68
CA ILE A 86 -21.45 -1.50 -9.41
C ILE A 86 -22.55 -1.44 -10.44
N GLN A 87 -23.79 -1.33 -9.96
CA GLN A 87 -24.95 -1.14 -10.81
C GLN A 87 -25.06 0.34 -11.21
N MET A 88 -24.92 0.61 -12.50
CA MET A 88 -25.07 1.94 -13.11
C MET A 88 -26.28 1.96 -14.02
N GLY A 89 -27.43 2.35 -13.51
CA GLY A 89 -28.69 2.23 -14.21
C GLY A 89 -29.01 0.76 -14.54
N LYS A 90 -29.09 0.41 -15.83
CA LYS A 90 -29.36 -0.96 -16.29
C LYS A 90 -28.09 -1.79 -16.55
N LYS A 91 -26.89 -1.22 -16.34
CA LYS A 91 -25.61 -1.89 -16.61
C LYS A 91 -24.90 -2.24 -15.31
N ALA A 92 -24.42 -3.46 -15.20
CA ALA A 92 -23.46 -3.87 -14.17
C ALA A 92 -22.05 -3.60 -14.68
N VAL A 93 -21.23 -2.91 -13.89
CA VAL A 93 -19.88 -2.49 -14.27
C VAL A 93 -18.90 -3.02 -13.24
N GLU A 94 -17.88 -3.74 -13.69
CA GLU A 94 -16.79 -4.16 -12.82
C GLU A 94 -15.94 -2.98 -12.39
N SER A 95 -15.51 -3.01 -11.15
CA SER A 95 -14.67 -1.99 -10.54
C SER A 95 -13.74 -2.60 -9.48
N ARG A 96 -12.89 -1.78 -8.93
CA ARG A 96 -12.02 -2.14 -7.79
C ARG A 96 -12.19 -1.14 -6.68
N TYR A 97 -12.40 -1.65 -5.48
CA TYR A 97 -12.42 -0.87 -4.25
C TYR A 97 -11.04 -0.95 -3.59
N ILE A 98 -10.37 0.20 -3.48
CA ILE A 98 -9.08 0.30 -2.82
C ILE A 98 -9.29 0.32 -1.31
N VAL A 99 -8.62 -0.56 -0.61
CA VAL A 99 -8.62 -0.66 0.85
C VAL A 99 -7.19 -0.87 1.38
N ALA A 100 -7.01 -0.70 2.68
CA ALA A 100 -5.78 -1.00 3.40
C ALA A 100 -4.53 -0.38 2.74
N VAL A 101 -4.62 0.89 2.38
CA VAL A 101 -3.45 1.65 1.92
C VAL A 101 -2.59 1.97 3.13
N ALA A 102 -1.51 1.26 3.30
CA ALA A 102 -0.65 1.35 4.48
C ALA A 102 0.82 1.49 4.10
N THR A 103 1.53 2.27 4.91
CA THR A 103 2.99 2.36 4.87
C THR A 103 3.49 2.29 6.30
N GLU A 104 4.47 1.41 6.53
CA GLU A 104 5.16 1.30 7.82
C GLU A 104 5.65 2.68 8.28
N PRO A 105 5.44 3.08 9.56
CA PRO A 105 5.73 4.43 10.04
C PRO A 105 7.13 4.94 9.69
N LEU A 106 8.16 4.11 9.82
CA LEU A 106 9.55 4.46 9.51
C LEU A 106 9.84 4.66 8.01
N TYR A 107 8.91 4.26 7.14
CA TYR A 107 9.01 4.35 5.68
C TYR A 107 8.06 5.37 5.06
N ARG A 108 7.28 6.09 5.88
CA ARG A 108 6.41 7.19 5.42
C ARG A 108 7.22 8.33 4.83
N HIS A 109 6.55 9.19 4.06
CA HIS A 109 7.14 10.37 3.38
C HIS A 109 8.26 10.03 2.37
N ARG A 110 8.31 8.79 1.88
CA ARG A 110 9.25 8.32 0.85
C ARG A 110 8.61 8.09 -0.52
N GLY A 111 7.35 8.52 -0.70
CA GLY A 111 6.61 8.37 -1.95
C GLY A 111 6.01 6.99 -2.21
N TYR A 112 6.08 6.04 -1.26
CA TYR A 112 5.62 4.66 -1.48
C TYR A 112 4.15 4.57 -1.85
N MET A 113 3.28 5.34 -1.18
CA MET A 113 1.86 5.40 -1.53
C MET A 113 1.64 5.91 -2.96
N ALA A 114 2.35 6.96 -3.36
CA ALA A 114 2.26 7.51 -4.72
C ALA A 114 2.67 6.49 -5.79
N GLU A 115 3.72 5.71 -5.52
CA GLU A 115 4.18 4.66 -6.42
C GLU A 115 3.15 3.53 -6.54
N LEU A 116 2.56 3.09 -5.40
CA LEU A 116 1.49 2.08 -5.39
C LEU A 116 0.28 2.56 -6.19
N LEU A 117 -0.22 3.76 -5.91
CA LEU A 117 -1.37 4.34 -6.61
C LEU A 117 -1.10 4.46 -8.13
N SER A 118 0.09 4.94 -8.52
CA SER A 118 0.46 5.09 -9.92
C SER A 118 0.60 3.75 -10.65
N LYS A 119 1.19 2.74 -10.00
CA LYS A 119 1.32 1.40 -10.58
C LYS A 119 -0.05 0.76 -10.78
N THR A 120 -0.88 0.82 -9.75
CA THR A 120 -2.24 0.25 -9.80
C THR A 120 -3.09 0.93 -10.86
N ALA A 121 -3.08 2.27 -10.93
CA ALA A 121 -3.83 2.99 -11.94
C ALA A 121 -3.43 2.58 -13.37
N ARG A 122 -2.12 2.41 -13.63
CA ARG A 122 -1.63 1.93 -14.94
C ARG A 122 -2.09 0.51 -15.24
N ASP A 123 -2.00 -0.40 -14.26
CA ASP A 123 -2.40 -1.79 -14.47
C ASP A 123 -3.90 -1.91 -14.73
N LEU A 124 -4.73 -1.19 -13.96
CA LEU A 124 -6.17 -1.16 -14.15
C LEU A 124 -6.56 -0.52 -15.48
N TYR A 125 -5.85 0.53 -15.91
CA TYR A 125 -6.05 1.13 -17.22
C TYR A 125 -5.73 0.15 -18.36
N GLN A 126 -4.64 -0.61 -18.26
CA GLN A 126 -4.28 -1.65 -19.24
C GLN A 126 -5.33 -2.78 -19.28
N GLN A 127 -5.97 -3.09 -18.15
CA GLN A 127 -7.07 -4.05 -18.04
C GLN A 127 -8.41 -3.46 -18.55
N LYS A 128 -8.40 -2.21 -19.04
CA LYS A 128 -9.63 -1.49 -19.47
C LYS A 128 -10.67 -1.36 -18.35
N MET A 129 -10.22 -1.30 -17.10
CA MET A 129 -11.09 -1.05 -15.96
C MET A 129 -11.66 0.37 -16.08
N PRO A 130 -12.99 0.54 -16.11
CA PRO A 130 -13.59 1.84 -16.39
C PRO A 130 -13.36 2.85 -15.27
N PHE A 131 -13.33 2.40 -14.02
CA PHE A 131 -12.99 3.21 -12.85
C PHE A 131 -12.65 2.31 -11.66
N PHE A 132 -12.07 2.91 -10.64
CA PHE A 132 -11.85 2.32 -9.32
C PHE A 132 -12.06 3.41 -8.28
N PHE A 133 -12.33 3.03 -7.05
CA PHE A 133 -12.75 3.96 -6.01
C PHE A 133 -12.21 3.57 -4.64
N LEU A 134 -12.30 4.52 -3.72
CA LEU A 134 -11.94 4.33 -2.32
C LEU A 134 -12.82 5.22 -1.43
N MET A 135 -12.87 4.89 -0.14
CA MET A 135 -13.38 5.75 0.91
C MET A 135 -12.18 6.31 1.68
N PRO A 136 -11.85 7.61 1.53
CA PRO A 136 -10.66 8.17 2.12
C PRO A 136 -10.85 8.48 3.60
N ALA A 137 -9.85 8.18 4.44
CA ALA A 137 -9.77 8.71 5.80
C ALA A 137 -9.59 10.25 5.78
N SER A 138 -8.94 10.78 4.73
CA SER A 138 -8.81 12.22 4.45
C SER A 138 -8.68 12.44 2.95
N GLU A 139 -9.52 13.32 2.40
CA GLU A 139 -9.51 13.68 0.97
C GLU A 139 -8.17 14.26 0.53
N LYS A 140 -7.54 15.07 1.38
CA LYS A 140 -6.28 15.78 1.10
C LYS A 140 -5.14 14.83 0.71
N ILE A 141 -5.20 13.57 1.17
CA ILE A 141 -4.18 12.56 0.88
C ILE A 141 -4.23 12.14 -0.59
N TYR A 142 -5.42 12.09 -1.19
CA TYR A 142 -5.63 11.52 -2.52
C TYR A 142 -5.74 12.55 -3.66
N TYR A 143 -6.05 13.81 -3.37
CA TYR A 143 -6.12 14.88 -4.38
C TYR A 143 -4.83 15.03 -5.21
N PRO A 144 -3.62 14.98 -4.62
CA PRO A 144 -2.38 15.06 -5.41
C PRO A 144 -2.20 13.91 -6.41
N HIS A 145 -2.96 12.81 -6.24
CA HIS A 145 -2.93 11.63 -7.10
C HIS A 145 -4.09 11.57 -8.10
N ASN A 146 -4.72 12.72 -8.38
CA ASN A 146 -5.84 12.86 -9.32
C ASN A 146 -7.15 12.15 -8.92
N TYR A 147 -7.29 11.74 -7.66
CA TYR A 147 -8.58 11.29 -7.15
C TYR A 147 -9.52 12.46 -6.95
N ARG A 148 -10.79 12.24 -7.22
CA ARG A 148 -11.84 13.26 -7.08
C ARG A 148 -12.99 12.70 -6.28
N PHE A 149 -13.55 13.57 -5.46
CA PHE A 149 -14.73 13.27 -4.68
C PHE A 149 -15.95 13.23 -5.60
N ILE A 150 -16.73 12.15 -5.56
CA ILE A 150 -17.89 11.96 -6.43
C ILE A 150 -19.18 11.77 -5.63
N TYR A 151 -19.08 11.35 -4.37
CA TYR A 151 -20.23 11.04 -3.52
C TYR A 151 -19.86 11.15 -2.05
N ALA A 152 -20.75 11.75 -1.24
CA ALA A 152 -20.68 11.72 0.21
C ALA A 152 -21.62 10.63 0.73
N ALA A 153 -21.11 9.69 1.52
CA ALA A 153 -21.96 8.75 2.23
C ALA A 153 -22.75 9.52 3.30
N ASP A 154 -24.04 9.24 3.40
CA ASP A 154 -24.87 9.80 4.47
C ASP A 154 -24.34 9.28 5.82
N VAL A 155 -24.00 10.21 6.70
CA VAL A 155 -23.65 9.89 8.08
C VAL A 155 -24.96 9.73 8.84
N TRP A 156 -25.34 8.50 9.14
CA TRP A 156 -26.46 8.26 10.05
C TRP A 156 -25.98 8.63 11.46
N SER A 157 -26.44 9.78 11.94
CA SER A 157 -26.32 10.10 13.37
C SER A 157 -27.34 9.24 14.12
N ALA A 158 -26.85 8.33 14.96
CA ALA A 158 -27.67 7.61 15.93
C ALA A 158 -28.06 8.52 17.08
#